data_e31d1e4cd321722734486b43a1762c83
#
_entry.id   e31d1e4cd321722734486b43a1762c83
#
_cell.length_a   1.000
_cell.length_b   1.000
_cell.length_c   1.000
_cell.angle_alpha   90.00
_cell.angle_beta   90.00
_cell.angle_gamma   90.00
#
_symmetry.space_group_name_H-M   'P 1'
#
loop_
_entity.id
_entity.type
_entity.pdbx_description
1 polymer ?
#
loop_
_entity_poly.entity_id
_entity_poly.type
_entity_poly.pdbx_seq_one_letter_code
_entity_poly.pdbx_strand_id
1 'polypeptide(L)'
;MLILENIKLALASLAAGKMRALLTMLGIIIGIGSVIAIMTVSESLTNSISDSFQEMGASNVTVGVKQSESESETRSNGLKFGAMSRRNSIEEEDRISDEMIREFKEKYKDEIEAISINESLGSGTVSKEDASANITLTGINAEYFTSEDITLLAGRKLSSSDISGNKSVIMVSDKLVETLFGGNNEAALSQKIGVNINNVYYYYYIVGVYEYDDSGTVESTSDSEVTTSAYVPLTTGKEQMHSDDGYTQLTVVTSSKVTEVSSFADEIEDFFNQYYVDNDDYEISTSTMESLMESMNETIGNVSIAISFIAAISLLVGGIGVMNIMLVSITERTREIGTRKALGAGNGSIRLQFITESIILCLMGGILGIILGFILGAVAASILGYSASAPISAIMLSVGFSMVIGVFFGYYPANKAAKMDPIEALRYE
;
A
#
# COMPACT_ATOMS: atom_id res chain seq x y z
N MET A 1 45.63 18.31 1.11
CA MET A 1 45.50 19.70 1.53
C MET A 1 44.54 20.48 0.63
N LEU A 2 44.70 20.48 -0.68
CA LEU A 2 43.84 21.20 -1.64
C LEU A 2 42.32 21.00 -1.51
N ILE A 3 41.82 19.79 -1.21
CA ILE A 3 40.38 19.50 -1.14
C ILE A 3 39.72 20.17 0.08
N LEU A 4 40.37 20.09 1.25
CA LEU A 4 39.87 20.71 2.49
C LEU A 4 39.82 22.25 2.42
N GLU A 5 40.78 22.85 1.73
CA GLU A 5 40.81 24.29 1.47
C GLU A 5 39.70 24.72 0.51
N ASN A 6 39.47 23.92 -0.55
CA ASN A 6 38.37 24.16 -1.49
C ASN A 6 37.00 24.05 -0.81
N ILE A 7 36.82 23.10 0.14
CA ILE A 7 35.58 22.99 0.92
C ILE A 7 35.35 24.23 1.78
N LYS A 8 36.38 24.73 2.48
CA LYS A 8 36.27 25.96 3.29
C LYS A 8 35.96 27.17 2.44
N LEU A 9 36.59 27.31 1.28
CA LEU A 9 36.34 28.40 0.32
C LEU A 9 34.92 28.34 -0.23
N ALA A 10 34.41 27.13 -0.56
CA ALA A 10 33.04 26.96 -1.03
C ALA A 10 32.01 27.36 0.05
N LEU A 11 32.19 26.94 1.30
CA LEU A 11 31.32 27.33 2.41
C LEU A 11 31.35 28.84 2.68
N ALA A 12 32.52 29.47 2.60
CA ALA A 12 32.65 30.92 2.76
C ALA A 12 31.95 31.69 1.62
N SER A 13 32.07 31.21 0.40
CA SER A 13 31.39 31.74 -0.79
C SER A 13 29.87 31.71 -0.65
N LEU A 14 29.33 30.58 -0.16
CA LEU A 14 27.92 30.43 0.11
C LEU A 14 27.39 31.35 1.19
N ALA A 15 28.19 31.57 2.23
CA ALA A 15 27.85 32.51 3.31
C ALA A 15 27.77 33.98 2.85
N ALA A 16 28.47 34.33 1.79
CA ALA A 16 28.47 35.71 1.21
C ALA A 16 27.19 35.94 0.35
N GLY A 17 26.63 34.90 -0.29
CA GLY A 17 25.48 35.02 -1.19
C GLY A 17 24.24 34.21 -0.75
N LYS A 18 23.84 34.27 0.53
CA LYS A 18 22.83 33.42 1.16
C LYS A 18 21.51 33.29 0.37
N MET A 19 20.91 34.40 -0.07
CA MET A 19 19.62 34.37 -0.78
C MET A 19 19.73 33.71 -2.16
N ARG A 20 20.85 33.97 -2.86
CA ARG A 20 21.13 33.40 -4.17
C ARG A 20 21.33 31.88 -4.05
N ALA A 21 22.13 31.44 -3.08
CA ALA A 21 22.37 30.03 -2.79
C ALA A 21 21.09 29.31 -2.40
N LEU A 22 20.24 29.92 -1.55
CA LEU A 22 18.96 29.31 -1.11
C LEU A 22 17.98 29.15 -2.27
N LEU A 23 17.82 30.16 -3.13
CA LEU A 23 16.92 30.10 -4.29
C LEU A 23 17.32 29.00 -5.30
N THR A 24 18.64 28.78 -5.46
CA THR A 24 19.12 27.69 -6.34
C THR A 24 18.99 26.32 -5.73
N MET A 25 19.31 26.19 -4.44
CA MET A 25 19.13 24.93 -3.73
C MET A 25 17.66 24.53 -3.65
N LEU A 26 16.72 25.50 -3.74
CA LEU A 26 15.28 25.24 -3.63
C LEU A 26 14.79 24.17 -4.63
N GLY A 27 15.23 24.24 -5.88
CA GLY A 27 14.88 23.23 -6.89
C GLY A 27 15.42 21.83 -6.54
N ILE A 28 16.63 21.76 -5.98
CA ILE A 28 17.24 20.51 -5.52
C ILE A 28 16.53 20.01 -4.26
N ILE A 29 16.25 20.90 -3.31
CA ILE A 29 15.53 20.58 -2.06
C ILE A 29 14.15 19.99 -2.37
N ILE A 30 13.37 20.63 -3.26
CA ILE A 30 12.03 20.15 -3.64
C ILE A 30 12.15 18.81 -4.38
N GLY A 31 13.06 18.69 -5.34
CA GLY A 31 13.24 17.47 -6.12
C GLY A 31 13.60 16.26 -5.25
N ILE A 32 14.61 16.39 -4.39
CA ILE A 32 15.04 15.32 -3.48
C ILE A 32 14.01 15.12 -2.37
N GLY A 33 13.46 16.21 -1.83
CA GLY A 33 12.45 16.13 -0.77
C GLY A 33 11.20 15.38 -1.19
N SER A 34 10.72 15.59 -2.42
CA SER A 34 9.55 14.85 -2.94
C SER A 34 9.84 13.36 -3.09
N VAL A 35 11.00 12.96 -3.59
CA VAL A 35 11.39 11.53 -3.70
C VAL A 35 11.44 10.89 -2.31
N ILE A 36 12.14 11.51 -1.36
CA ILE A 36 12.26 10.97 0.00
C ILE A 36 10.90 10.89 0.69
N ALA A 37 10.06 11.93 0.56
CA ALA A 37 8.72 11.92 1.18
C ALA A 37 7.88 10.75 0.69
N ILE A 38 7.86 10.50 -0.61
CA ILE A 38 7.08 9.41 -1.20
C ILE A 38 7.65 8.05 -0.85
N MET A 39 8.98 7.87 -0.91
CA MET A 39 9.60 6.62 -0.51
C MET A 39 9.38 6.32 0.97
N THR A 40 9.35 7.35 1.82
CA THR A 40 8.99 7.21 3.24
C THR A 40 7.55 6.73 3.44
N VAL A 41 6.60 7.33 2.72
CA VAL A 41 5.18 6.90 2.79
C VAL A 41 5.01 5.48 2.24
N SER A 42 5.65 5.17 1.11
CA SER A 42 5.60 3.84 0.50
C SER A 42 6.14 2.75 1.42
N GLU A 43 7.30 2.98 2.03
CA GLU A 43 7.92 2.03 2.97
C GLU A 43 7.07 1.87 4.24
N SER A 44 6.53 2.98 4.76
CA SER A 44 5.64 2.95 5.92
C SER A 44 4.37 2.15 5.65
N LEU A 45 3.78 2.31 4.46
CA LEU A 45 2.61 1.55 4.03
C LEU A 45 2.94 0.06 3.89
N THR A 46 4.03 -0.28 3.19
CA THR A 46 4.46 -1.67 3.00
C THR A 46 4.72 -2.37 4.33
N ASN A 47 5.40 -1.71 5.26
CA ASN A 47 5.69 -2.28 6.58
C ASN A 47 4.40 -2.47 7.39
N SER A 48 3.50 -1.48 7.41
CA SER A 48 2.24 -1.59 8.15
C SER A 48 1.35 -2.71 7.61
N ILE A 49 1.29 -2.85 6.29
CA ILE A 49 0.57 -3.95 5.64
C ILE A 49 1.23 -5.29 6.00
N SER A 50 2.56 -5.38 5.94
CA SER A 50 3.30 -6.60 6.30
C SER A 50 3.06 -7.01 7.75
N ASP A 51 3.03 -6.05 8.68
CA ASP A 51 2.76 -6.31 10.09
C ASP A 51 1.33 -6.83 10.30
N SER A 52 0.33 -6.18 9.69
CA SER A 52 -1.08 -6.62 9.75
C SER A 52 -1.27 -8.03 9.18
N PHE A 53 -0.51 -8.39 8.17
CA PHE A 53 -0.60 -9.69 7.53
C PHE A 53 0.10 -10.81 8.30
N GLN A 54 1.15 -10.51 9.06
CA GLN A 54 1.73 -11.51 9.97
C GLN A 54 0.76 -11.92 11.08
N GLU A 55 -0.17 -11.03 11.45
CA GLU A 55 -1.22 -11.31 12.42
C GLU A 55 -2.37 -12.16 11.83
N MET A 56 -2.65 -12.03 10.53
CA MET A 56 -3.78 -12.72 9.85
C MET A 56 -3.50 -14.15 9.38
N GLY A 57 -2.31 -14.70 9.62
CA GLY A 57 -1.93 -16.07 9.25
C GLY A 57 -1.44 -16.19 7.79
N ALA A 58 -0.13 -16.35 7.65
CA ALA A 58 0.55 -16.48 6.35
C ALA A 58 0.19 -17.77 5.55
N SER A 59 -0.69 -18.60 6.10
CA SER A 59 -1.01 -19.95 5.60
C SER A 59 -2.32 -20.03 4.79
N ASN A 60 -2.99 -18.90 4.55
CA ASN A 60 -4.29 -18.88 3.90
C ASN A 60 -4.17 -18.65 2.39
N VAL A 61 -4.86 -19.50 1.61
CA VAL A 61 -5.03 -19.34 0.16
C VAL A 61 -6.49 -19.04 -0.12
N THR A 62 -6.77 -17.85 -0.63
CA THR A 62 -8.12 -17.48 -1.07
C THR A 62 -8.32 -17.98 -2.50
N VAL A 63 -9.40 -18.71 -2.72
CA VAL A 63 -9.82 -19.27 -4.01
C VAL A 63 -11.10 -18.57 -4.42
N GLY A 64 -11.14 -17.97 -5.59
CA GLY A 64 -12.30 -17.21 -6.04
C GLY A 64 -12.61 -17.41 -7.52
N VAL A 65 -13.87 -17.26 -7.87
CA VAL A 65 -14.34 -17.24 -9.26
C VAL A 65 -14.04 -15.86 -9.84
N LYS A 66 -13.23 -15.80 -10.89
CA LYS A 66 -12.85 -14.57 -11.60
C LYS A 66 -13.39 -14.63 -13.02
N GLN A 67 -13.81 -13.49 -13.55
CA GLN A 67 -14.17 -13.39 -14.96
C GLN A 67 -12.93 -13.57 -15.83
N SER A 68 -13.01 -14.48 -16.80
CA SER A 68 -11.96 -14.77 -17.76
C SER A 68 -11.64 -13.53 -18.59
N GLU A 69 -10.37 -13.21 -18.78
CA GLU A 69 -9.95 -12.13 -19.69
C GLU A 69 -10.12 -12.63 -21.14
N SER A 70 -11.31 -12.45 -21.70
CA SER A 70 -11.51 -12.79 -23.11
C SER A 70 -10.55 -12.00 -23.99
N GLU A 71 -9.86 -12.66 -24.93
CA GLU A 71 -8.88 -12.10 -25.89
C GLU A 71 -9.40 -10.91 -26.75
N SER A 72 -10.64 -10.49 -26.54
CA SER A 72 -11.27 -9.40 -27.27
C SER A 72 -10.80 -7.98 -26.88
N GLU A 73 -10.00 -7.81 -25.82
CA GLU A 73 -9.49 -6.47 -25.44
C GLU A 73 -8.21 -6.05 -26.17
N THR A 74 -7.53 -6.93 -26.88
CA THR A 74 -6.24 -6.64 -27.53
C THR A 74 -6.33 -5.76 -28.78
N ARG A 75 -7.51 -5.28 -29.18
CA ARG A 75 -7.71 -4.49 -30.43
C ARG A 75 -8.38 -3.13 -30.28
N SER A 76 -8.53 -2.57 -29.09
CA SER A 76 -9.11 -1.24 -28.94
C SER A 76 -8.18 -0.28 -28.20
N ASN A 77 -7.26 0.33 -28.94
CA ASN A 77 -6.46 1.49 -28.49
C ASN A 77 -7.34 2.76 -28.47
N GLY A 78 -8.38 2.79 -27.67
CA GLY A 78 -9.27 3.92 -27.54
C GLY A 78 -9.77 4.07 -26.11
N LEU A 79 -9.61 5.28 -25.53
CA LEU A 79 -10.22 5.69 -24.26
C LEU A 79 -11.73 5.45 -24.31
N LYS A 80 -12.20 4.31 -23.83
CA LYS A 80 -13.63 4.04 -23.61
C LYS A 80 -14.06 4.71 -22.31
N PHE A 81 -14.46 5.97 -22.38
CA PHE A 81 -15.34 6.57 -21.39
C PHE A 81 -16.75 5.97 -21.59
N GLY A 82 -17.23 5.18 -20.64
CA GLY A 82 -18.65 4.82 -20.54
C GLY A 82 -19.10 3.46 -21.07
N ALA A 83 -18.27 2.45 -21.18
CA ALA A 83 -18.78 1.09 -21.17
C ALA A 83 -19.05 0.70 -19.70
N MET A 84 -20.30 0.87 -19.23
CA MET A 84 -20.79 0.10 -18.09
C MET A 84 -20.63 -1.37 -18.49
N SER A 85 -19.61 -2.04 -17.97
CA SER A 85 -19.51 -3.49 -17.95
C SER A 85 -20.87 -3.98 -17.47
N ARG A 86 -21.61 -4.72 -18.29
CA ARG A 86 -22.68 -5.56 -17.79
C ARG A 86 -21.96 -6.47 -16.79
N ARG A 87 -22.15 -6.25 -15.49
CA ARG A 87 -21.87 -7.25 -14.48
C ARG A 87 -22.79 -8.41 -14.82
N ASN A 88 -22.29 -9.39 -15.54
CA ASN A 88 -22.90 -10.69 -15.54
C ASN A 88 -22.82 -11.14 -14.07
N SER A 89 -23.96 -11.33 -13.45
CA SER A 89 -24.03 -11.98 -12.13
C SER A 89 -23.49 -13.40 -12.36
N ILE A 90 -22.54 -13.82 -11.52
CA ILE A 90 -22.05 -15.20 -11.51
C ILE A 90 -23.29 -16.11 -11.34
N GLU A 91 -23.55 -16.94 -12.33
CA GLU A 91 -24.67 -17.88 -12.30
C GLU A 91 -24.34 -19.07 -11.40
N GLU A 92 -25.34 -19.88 -11.05
CA GLU A 92 -25.16 -21.02 -10.14
C GLU A 92 -24.15 -22.04 -10.70
N GLU A 93 -24.17 -22.25 -12.01
CA GLU A 93 -23.25 -23.16 -12.72
C GLU A 93 -21.80 -22.68 -12.78
N ASP A 94 -21.56 -21.38 -12.56
CA ASP A 94 -20.21 -20.79 -12.52
C ASP A 94 -19.60 -20.82 -11.11
N ARG A 95 -20.35 -21.26 -10.10
CA ARG A 95 -19.91 -21.26 -8.70
C ARG A 95 -19.15 -22.54 -8.35
N ILE A 96 -18.28 -22.45 -7.36
CA ILE A 96 -17.58 -23.60 -6.79
C ILE A 96 -18.62 -24.46 -6.06
N SER A 97 -18.84 -25.68 -6.53
CA SER A 97 -19.83 -26.58 -5.95
C SER A 97 -19.31 -27.34 -4.72
N ASP A 98 -20.22 -27.82 -3.87
CA ASP A 98 -19.88 -28.69 -2.73
C ASP A 98 -19.16 -29.97 -3.18
N GLU A 99 -19.41 -30.44 -4.39
CA GLU A 99 -18.77 -31.64 -4.96
C GLU A 99 -17.30 -31.38 -5.26
N MET A 100 -16.98 -30.24 -5.91
CA MET A 100 -15.60 -29.80 -6.16
C MET A 100 -14.82 -29.67 -4.85
N ILE A 101 -15.43 -29.06 -3.82
CA ILE A 101 -14.82 -28.90 -2.49
C ILE A 101 -14.54 -30.25 -1.84
N ARG A 102 -15.48 -31.20 -1.95
CA ARG A 102 -15.32 -32.55 -1.38
C ARG A 102 -14.16 -33.29 -2.06
N GLU A 103 -14.12 -33.31 -3.40
CA GLU A 103 -13.04 -33.93 -4.15
C GLU A 103 -11.68 -33.32 -3.86
N PHE A 104 -11.63 -31.97 -3.76
CA PHE A 104 -10.44 -31.25 -3.36
C PHE A 104 -9.96 -31.66 -1.96
N LYS A 105 -10.87 -31.72 -1.00
CA LYS A 105 -10.57 -32.11 0.40
C LYS A 105 -10.09 -33.56 0.51
N GLU A 106 -10.56 -34.45 -0.35
CA GLU A 106 -10.10 -35.84 -0.39
C GLU A 106 -8.70 -35.96 -0.99
N LYS A 107 -8.42 -35.21 -2.07
CA LYS A 107 -7.13 -35.24 -2.78
C LYS A 107 -6.01 -34.65 -1.95
N TYR A 108 -6.24 -33.52 -1.29
CA TYR A 108 -5.22 -32.74 -0.56
C TYR A 108 -5.39 -32.82 0.97
N LYS A 109 -5.85 -33.94 1.46
CA LYS A 109 -6.17 -34.15 2.89
C LYS A 109 -5.01 -33.89 3.85
N ASP A 110 -3.77 -34.11 3.42
CA ASP A 110 -2.57 -33.97 4.25
C ASP A 110 -2.02 -32.53 4.22
N GLU A 111 -2.35 -31.77 3.20
CA GLU A 111 -1.90 -30.40 2.95
C GLU A 111 -2.89 -29.35 3.47
N ILE A 112 -4.15 -29.74 3.70
CA ILE A 112 -5.23 -28.84 4.14
C ILE A 112 -5.52 -29.05 5.62
N GLU A 113 -5.58 -27.95 6.37
CA GLU A 113 -6.05 -27.94 7.76
C GLU A 113 -7.57 -27.70 7.81
N ALA A 114 -8.05 -26.70 7.06
CA ALA A 114 -9.45 -26.32 7.01
C ALA A 114 -9.80 -25.67 5.65
N ILE A 115 -11.09 -25.75 5.29
CA ILE A 115 -11.67 -24.96 4.20
C ILE A 115 -12.71 -24.03 4.81
N SER A 116 -12.38 -22.76 4.87
CA SER A 116 -13.22 -21.70 5.41
C SER A 116 -14.12 -21.14 4.31
N ILE A 117 -15.41 -21.06 4.58
CA ILE A 117 -16.39 -20.52 3.66
C ILE A 117 -17.18 -19.44 4.39
N ASN A 118 -17.24 -18.26 3.79
CA ASN A 118 -18.07 -17.16 4.24
C ASN A 118 -18.76 -16.51 3.05
N GLU A 119 -20.03 -16.16 3.23
CA GLU A 119 -20.83 -15.50 2.21
C GLU A 119 -21.61 -14.34 2.84
N SER A 120 -21.48 -13.14 2.25
CA SER A 120 -22.26 -12.00 2.67
C SER A 120 -23.70 -12.14 2.22
N LEU A 121 -24.60 -12.25 3.17
CA LEU A 121 -26.04 -12.45 2.95
C LEU A 121 -26.81 -11.11 2.84
N GLY A 122 -26.13 -9.98 3.12
CA GLY A 122 -26.67 -8.65 3.00
C GLY A 122 -26.46 -7.79 4.24
N SER A 123 -26.59 -6.51 4.06
CA SER A 123 -26.55 -5.54 5.16
C SER A 123 -27.96 -5.18 5.62
N GLY A 124 -28.11 -5.00 6.91
CA GLY A 124 -29.40 -4.74 7.51
C GLY A 124 -29.30 -4.12 8.89
N THR A 125 -30.40 -4.09 9.59
CA THR A 125 -30.50 -3.51 10.94
C THR A 125 -31.09 -4.51 11.92
N VAL A 126 -30.60 -4.50 13.15
CA VAL A 126 -31.23 -5.17 14.28
C VAL A 126 -31.80 -4.11 15.18
N SER A 127 -33.09 -4.23 15.53
CA SER A 127 -33.77 -3.29 16.40
C SER A 127 -34.31 -3.97 17.63
N LYS A 128 -34.19 -3.31 18.77
CA LYS A 128 -34.76 -3.71 20.04
C LYS A 128 -35.26 -2.48 20.78
N GLU A 129 -36.59 -2.44 21.00
CA GLU A 129 -37.27 -1.24 21.55
C GLU A 129 -36.94 0.02 20.71
N ASP A 130 -36.32 1.04 21.29
CA ASP A 130 -35.93 2.29 20.62
C ASP A 130 -34.50 2.31 20.10
N ALA A 131 -33.72 1.24 20.34
CA ALA A 131 -32.33 1.11 19.89
C ALA A 131 -32.24 0.31 18.59
N SER A 132 -31.30 0.69 17.71
CA SER A 132 -30.99 -0.04 16.49
C SER A 132 -29.49 -0.06 16.23
N ALA A 133 -29.00 -1.15 15.67
CA ALA A 133 -27.60 -1.34 15.26
C ALA A 133 -27.54 -1.83 13.81
N ASN A 134 -26.55 -1.34 13.07
CA ASN A 134 -26.30 -1.78 11.71
C ASN A 134 -25.46 -3.03 11.71
N ILE A 135 -25.81 -3.99 10.87
CA ILE A 135 -25.04 -5.23 10.70
C ILE A 135 -24.88 -5.59 9.24
N THR A 136 -23.81 -6.35 8.97
CA THR A 136 -23.69 -7.18 7.78
C THR A 136 -23.89 -8.63 8.21
N LEU A 137 -24.92 -9.28 7.68
CA LEU A 137 -25.19 -10.68 7.97
C LEU A 137 -24.30 -11.54 7.08
N THR A 138 -23.49 -12.40 7.71
CA THR A 138 -22.53 -13.29 7.04
C THR A 138 -22.82 -14.73 7.39
N GLY A 139 -23.08 -15.55 6.38
CA GLY A 139 -23.17 -16.99 6.52
C GLY A 139 -21.78 -17.60 6.57
N ILE A 140 -21.50 -18.44 7.57
CA ILE A 140 -20.20 -19.09 7.75
C ILE A 140 -20.32 -20.58 7.98
N ASN A 141 -19.28 -21.33 7.57
CA ASN A 141 -19.14 -22.74 7.96
C ASN A 141 -18.42 -22.87 9.32
N ALA A 142 -18.34 -24.09 9.86
CA ALA A 142 -17.72 -24.30 11.17
C ALA A 142 -16.20 -24.09 11.17
N GLU A 143 -15.58 -24.29 10.03
CA GLU A 143 -14.13 -24.17 9.82
C GLU A 143 -13.68 -22.71 9.68
N TYR A 144 -14.61 -21.76 9.52
CA TYR A 144 -14.34 -20.32 9.40
C TYR A 144 -13.50 -19.78 10.57
N PHE A 145 -13.73 -20.27 11.78
CA PHE A 145 -12.99 -19.86 12.97
C PHE A 145 -11.55 -20.41 13.04
N THR A 146 -11.12 -21.19 12.06
CA THR A 146 -9.73 -21.64 11.92
C THR A 146 -8.93 -20.65 11.06
N SER A 147 -9.60 -20.01 10.11
CA SER A 147 -8.98 -18.97 9.26
C SER A 147 -8.98 -17.58 9.88
N GLU A 148 -9.92 -17.32 10.80
CA GLU A 148 -10.15 -16.02 11.42
C GLU A 148 -9.97 -16.09 12.93
N ASP A 149 -9.10 -15.24 13.47
CA ASP A 149 -8.84 -15.17 14.91
C ASP A 149 -9.91 -14.31 15.63
N ILE A 150 -11.10 -14.90 15.77
CA ILE A 150 -12.23 -14.25 16.43
C ILE A 150 -12.19 -14.56 17.93
N THR A 151 -11.95 -13.55 18.75
CA THR A 151 -11.98 -13.63 20.21
C THR A 151 -13.41 -13.68 20.72
N LEU A 152 -13.76 -14.78 21.41
CA LEU A 152 -15.08 -14.95 22.01
C LEU A 152 -15.12 -14.34 23.41
N LEU A 153 -16.07 -13.44 23.66
CA LEU A 153 -16.27 -12.79 24.96
C LEU A 153 -17.29 -13.52 25.82
N ALA A 154 -18.35 -14.06 25.22
CA ALA A 154 -19.40 -14.81 25.93
C ALA A 154 -20.08 -15.85 25.03
N GLY A 155 -20.58 -16.91 25.62
CA GLY A 155 -21.30 -17.96 24.89
C GLY A 155 -20.39 -18.95 24.17
N ARG A 156 -20.69 -19.28 22.92
CA ARG A 156 -19.96 -20.26 22.10
C ARG A 156 -19.90 -19.86 20.63
N LYS A 157 -18.90 -20.37 19.93
CA LYS A 157 -18.80 -20.30 18.47
C LYS A 157 -19.89 -21.16 17.80
N LEU A 158 -20.20 -20.90 16.53
CA LEU A 158 -21.07 -21.77 15.72
C LEU A 158 -20.41 -23.13 15.53
N SER A 159 -21.19 -24.17 15.60
CA SER A 159 -20.71 -25.55 15.50
C SER A 159 -21.20 -26.22 14.22
N SER A 160 -20.54 -27.32 13.80
CA SER A 160 -20.98 -28.14 12.67
C SER A 160 -22.42 -28.65 12.84
N SER A 161 -22.89 -28.87 14.10
CA SER A 161 -24.27 -29.25 14.37
C SER A 161 -25.29 -28.10 14.20
N ASP A 162 -24.86 -26.87 14.26
CA ASP A 162 -25.74 -25.72 13.98
C ASP A 162 -25.93 -25.54 12.48
N ILE A 163 -24.87 -25.80 11.72
CA ILE A 163 -24.84 -25.73 10.25
C ILE A 163 -25.64 -26.86 9.65
N SER A 164 -25.32 -28.14 10.01
CA SER A 164 -25.99 -29.30 9.47
C SER A 164 -27.47 -29.41 9.91
N GLY A 165 -27.82 -28.77 11.02
CA GLY A 165 -29.19 -28.75 11.55
C GLY A 165 -29.99 -27.52 11.13
N ASN A 166 -29.50 -26.66 10.25
CA ASN A 166 -30.12 -25.41 9.79
C ASN A 166 -30.71 -24.60 10.95
N LYS A 167 -29.93 -24.43 12.03
CA LYS A 167 -30.42 -23.75 13.23
C LYS A 167 -30.38 -22.23 13.06
N SER A 168 -31.48 -21.57 13.43
CA SER A 168 -31.57 -20.11 13.45
C SER A 168 -30.84 -19.52 14.67
N VAL A 169 -29.51 -19.60 14.65
CA VAL A 169 -28.62 -19.05 15.68
C VAL A 169 -27.67 -18.03 15.07
N ILE A 170 -27.22 -17.08 15.90
CA ILE A 170 -26.36 -15.96 15.47
C ILE A 170 -25.28 -15.66 16.51
N MET A 171 -24.08 -15.31 16.02
CA MET A 171 -23.05 -14.64 16.79
C MET A 171 -23.02 -13.17 16.44
N VAL A 172 -22.88 -12.32 17.44
CA VAL A 172 -22.92 -10.86 17.30
C VAL A 172 -21.71 -10.22 17.98
N SER A 173 -21.39 -8.99 17.59
CA SER A 173 -20.32 -8.22 18.20
C SER A 173 -20.73 -7.66 19.59
N ASP A 174 -19.73 -7.38 20.43
CA ASP A 174 -19.92 -6.65 21.68
C ASP A 174 -20.47 -5.22 21.46
N LYS A 175 -20.10 -4.57 20.34
CA LYS A 175 -20.66 -3.27 19.95
C LYS A 175 -22.18 -3.32 19.72
N LEU A 176 -22.67 -4.38 19.08
CA LEU A 176 -24.12 -4.60 18.94
C LEU A 176 -24.75 -4.83 20.32
N VAL A 177 -24.11 -5.60 21.19
CA VAL A 177 -24.59 -5.85 22.55
C VAL A 177 -24.55 -4.57 23.38
N GLU A 178 -23.58 -3.71 23.23
CA GLU A 178 -23.52 -2.42 23.86
C GLU A 178 -24.74 -1.56 23.50
N THR A 179 -25.04 -1.49 22.21
CA THR A 179 -26.17 -0.70 21.69
C THR A 179 -27.55 -1.25 22.11
N LEU A 180 -27.77 -2.57 22.04
CA LEU A 180 -29.08 -3.17 22.22
C LEU A 180 -29.34 -3.75 23.63
N PHE A 181 -28.28 -4.05 24.37
CA PHE A 181 -28.34 -4.73 25.68
C PHE A 181 -27.56 -4.00 26.79
N GLY A 182 -27.07 -2.78 26.51
CA GLY A 182 -26.33 -1.98 27.50
C GLY A 182 -24.99 -2.58 27.92
N GLY A 183 -24.33 -3.35 27.05
CA GLY A 183 -23.01 -3.92 27.27
C GLY A 183 -22.99 -5.21 28.12
N ASN A 184 -24.13 -5.82 28.39
CA ASN A 184 -24.17 -7.06 29.15
C ASN A 184 -24.17 -8.28 28.21
N ASN A 185 -22.98 -8.82 27.94
CA ASN A 185 -22.76 -9.93 27.01
C ASN A 185 -23.48 -11.22 27.46
N GLU A 186 -23.53 -11.52 28.75
CA GLU A 186 -24.23 -12.70 29.25
C GLU A 186 -25.76 -12.57 29.14
N ALA A 187 -26.30 -11.38 29.36
CA ALA A 187 -27.73 -11.14 29.24
C ALA A 187 -28.23 -11.18 27.78
N ALA A 188 -27.35 -10.95 26.82
CA ALA A 188 -27.67 -11.07 25.39
C ALA A 188 -27.78 -12.52 24.94
N LEU A 189 -27.10 -13.48 25.61
CA LEU A 189 -27.16 -14.88 25.24
C LEU A 189 -28.58 -15.45 25.33
N SER A 190 -28.92 -16.29 24.36
CA SER A 190 -30.25 -16.93 24.22
C SER A 190 -31.41 -15.95 23.96
N GLN A 191 -31.13 -14.65 23.80
CA GLN A 191 -32.14 -13.68 23.38
C GLN A 191 -32.46 -13.85 21.91
N LYS A 192 -33.75 -13.69 21.57
CA LYS A 192 -34.23 -13.66 20.20
C LYS A 192 -34.10 -12.26 19.65
N ILE A 193 -33.43 -12.13 18.52
CA ILE A 193 -33.33 -10.86 17.79
C ILE A 193 -33.92 -10.99 16.38
N GLY A 194 -34.44 -9.88 15.86
CA GLY A 194 -34.93 -9.78 14.48
C GLY A 194 -33.96 -8.95 13.65
N VAL A 195 -33.42 -9.55 12.62
CA VAL A 195 -32.56 -8.91 11.63
C VAL A 195 -33.43 -8.49 10.45
N ASN A 196 -33.47 -7.20 10.15
CA ASN A 196 -34.19 -6.67 9.01
C ASN A 196 -33.22 -6.44 7.83
N ILE A 197 -33.42 -7.20 6.76
CA ILE A 197 -32.70 -7.04 5.49
C ILE A 197 -33.74 -6.82 4.40
N ASN A 198 -33.63 -5.75 3.64
CA ASN A 198 -34.56 -5.41 2.55
C ASN A 198 -36.06 -5.45 2.97
N ASN A 199 -36.38 -4.97 4.17
CA ASN A 199 -37.72 -4.99 4.77
C ASN A 199 -38.28 -6.40 5.08
N VAL A 200 -37.42 -7.42 5.11
CA VAL A 200 -37.77 -8.77 5.56
C VAL A 200 -37.12 -9.04 6.89
N TYR A 201 -37.88 -9.57 7.86
CA TYR A 201 -37.37 -9.88 9.20
C TYR A 201 -37.02 -11.35 9.31
N TYR A 202 -35.74 -11.61 9.66
CA TYR A 202 -35.20 -12.93 9.98
C TYR A 202 -34.92 -13.02 11.47
N TYR A 203 -35.29 -14.12 12.11
CA TYR A 203 -35.19 -14.24 13.55
C TYR A 203 -34.16 -15.29 13.95
N TYR A 204 -33.25 -14.89 14.84
CA TYR A 204 -32.17 -15.73 15.34
C TYR A 204 -32.07 -15.66 16.85
N TYR A 205 -31.43 -16.68 17.46
CA TYR A 205 -31.08 -16.70 18.86
C TYR A 205 -29.59 -16.44 19.01
N ILE A 206 -29.18 -15.51 19.88
CA ILE A 206 -27.79 -15.17 20.13
C ILE A 206 -27.15 -16.34 20.88
N VAL A 207 -26.09 -16.95 20.32
CA VAL A 207 -25.34 -18.06 20.93
C VAL A 207 -23.93 -17.67 21.33
N GLY A 208 -23.39 -16.59 20.81
CA GLY A 208 -22.07 -16.07 21.13
C GLY A 208 -21.96 -14.58 20.92
N VAL A 209 -21.09 -13.96 21.70
CA VAL A 209 -20.69 -12.56 21.56
C VAL A 209 -19.18 -12.52 21.37
N TYR A 210 -18.72 -11.88 20.32
CA TYR A 210 -17.30 -11.74 19.98
C TYR A 210 -16.83 -10.30 20.17
N GLU A 211 -15.55 -10.14 20.39
CA GLU A 211 -14.88 -8.84 20.48
C GLU A 211 -14.76 -8.20 19.11
N TYR A 212 -15.29 -6.99 18.95
CA TYR A 212 -15.17 -6.25 17.70
C TYR A 212 -13.78 -5.63 17.58
N ASP A 213 -13.09 -5.93 16.50
CA ASP A 213 -11.80 -5.33 16.19
C ASP A 213 -12.00 -4.01 15.44
N ASP A 214 -11.60 -2.92 16.06
CA ASP A 214 -11.69 -1.55 15.53
C ASP A 214 -10.46 -1.12 14.73
N SER A 215 -9.47 -2.01 14.57
CA SER A 215 -8.14 -1.69 14.00
C SER A 215 -8.15 -1.28 12.52
N GLY A 216 -9.28 -1.30 11.84
CA GLY A 216 -9.41 -0.96 10.41
C GLY A 216 -10.46 0.08 10.06
N THR A 217 -11.21 0.58 11.04
CA THR A 217 -12.32 1.51 10.78
C THR A 217 -11.93 2.97 11.03
N VAL A 218 -12.29 3.84 10.10
CA VAL A 218 -12.24 5.30 10.32
C VAL A 218 -13.18 5.60 11.50
N GLU A 219 -12.69 6.30 12.54
CA GLU A 219 -13.48 6.68 13.71
C GLU A 219 -14.86 7.19 13.30
N SER A 220 -15.86 6.37 13.54
CA SER A 220 -17.27 6.73 13.34
C SER A 220 -17.68 7.59 14.53
N THR A 221 -18.31 8.70 14.27
CA THR A 221 -18.68 9.69 15.30
C THR A 221 -19.79 9.22 16.25
N SER A 222 -20.37 8.02 16.02
CA SER A 222 -21.43 7.44 16.86
C SER A 222 -21.36 5.91 16.81
N ASP A 223 -21.38 5.26 17.97
CA ASP A 223 -21.37 3.79 18.09
C ASP A 223 -22.56 3.12 17.39
N SER A 224 -23.69 3.83 17.22
CA SER A 224 -24.87 3.33 16.50
C SER A 224 -24.71 3.34 14.96
N GLU A 225 -23.70 4.02 14.43
CA GLU A 225 -23.41 4.07 12.98
C GLU A 225 -22.39 3.02 12.55
N VAL A 226 -21.69 2.38 13.50
CA VAL A 226 -20.74 1.30 13.20
C VAL A 226 -21.52 0.08 12.68
N THR A 227 -21.17 -0.37 11.48
CA THR A 227 -21.73 -1.62 10.92
C THR A 227 -20.80 -2.77 11.34
N THR A 228 -21.34 -3.73 12.12
CA THR A 228 -20.59 -4.89 12.57
C THR A 228 -21.05 -6.16 11.86
N SER A 229 -20.18 -7.17 11.76
CA SER A 229 -20.53 -8.46 11.21
C SER A 229 -21.41 -9.25 12.19
N ALA A 230 -22.40 -9.96 11.67
CA ALA A 230 -23.20 -10.89 12.44
C ALA A 230 -23.17 -12.26 11.73
N TYR A 231 -22.69 -13.27 12.43
CA TYR A 231 -22.41 -14.58 11.85
C TYR A 231 -23.54 -15.55 12.09
N VAL A 232 -24.03 -16.19 11.02
CA VAL A 232 -25.06 -17.22 11.05
C VAL A 232 -24.56 -18.51 10.37
N PRO A 233 -25.16 -19.68 10.65
CA PRO A 233 -24.85 -20.88 9.89
C PRO A 233 -25.09 -20.66 8.40
N LEU A 234 -24.10 -20.97 7.57
CA LEU A 234 -24.13 -20.74 6.13
C LEU A 234 -25.36 -21.36 5.45
N THR A 235 -25.68 -22.62 5.82
CA THR A 235 -26.85 -23.31 5.31
C THR A 235 -28.16 -22.62 5.64
N THR A 236 -28.33 -22.19 6.89
CA THR A 236 -29.50 -21.42 7.34
C THR A 236 -29.61 -20.08 6.61
N GLY A 237 -28.48 -19.38 6.44
CA GLY A 237 -28.44 -18.10 5.75
C GLY A 237 -28.84 -18.22 4.29
N LYS A 238 -28.26 -19.15 3.55
CA LYS A 238 -28.57 -19.42 2.14
C LYS A 238 -30.04 -19.81 1.95
N GLU A 239 -30.56 -20.74 2.78
CA GLU A 239 -31.93 -21.15 2.70
C GLU A 239 -32.92 -19.99 2.93
N GLN A 240 -32.67 -19.16 3.95
CA GLN A 240 -33.55 -18.02 4.28
C GLN A 240 -33.49 -16.88 3.24
N MET A 241 -32.33 -16.65 2.65
CA MET A 241 -32.14 -15.60 1.64
C MET A 241 -32.43 -16.07 0.22
N HIS A 242 -32.71 -17.35 0.02
CA HIS A 242 -32.87 -17.97 -1.29
C HIS A 242 -31.65 -17.68 -2.19
N SER A 243 -30.44 -17.78 -1.59
CA SER A 243 -29.18 -17.63 -2.33
C SER A 243 -28.94 -18.87 -3.19
N ASP A 244 -28.30 -18.64 -4.34
CA ASP A 244 -27.92 -19.72 -5.26
C ASP A 244 -26.99 -20.75 -4.61
N ASP A 245 -27.01 -21.97 -5.10
CA ASP A 245 -26.10 -23.03 -4.64
C ASP A 245 -24.65 -22.73 -5.07
N GLY A 246 -23.67 -23.38 -4.41
CA GLY A 246 -22.25 -23.12 -4.65
C GLY A 246 -21.72 -21.81 -4.04
N TYR A 247 -20.44 -21.54 -4.26
CA TYR A 247 -19.70 -20.45 -3.60
C TYR A 247 -18.90 -19.66 -4.63
N THR A 248 -18.85 -18.36 -4.47
CA THR A 248 -18.02 -17.48 -5.31
C THR A 248 -16.59 -17.41 -4.82
N GLN A 249 -16.37 -17.70 -3.53
CA GLN A 249 -15.07 -17.63 -2.87
C GLN A 249 -15.02 -18.58 -1.69
N LEU A 250 -13.84 -19.14 -1.43
CA LEU A 250 -13.50 -19.89 -0.23
C LEU A 250 -12.05 -19.64 0.16
N THR A 251 -11.70 -19.95 1.40
CA THR A 251 -10.31 -19.84 1.89
C THR A 251 -9.82 -21.22 2.32
N VAL A 252 -8.73 -21.66 1.74
CA VAL A 252 -8.02 -22.89 2.12
C VAL A 252 -6.96 -22.53 3.15
N VAL A 253 -7.10 -23.06 4.36
CA VAL A 253 -6.07 -22.96 5.41
C VAL A 253 -5.12 -24.14 5.20
N THR A 254 -3.85 -23.83 4.92
CA THR A 254 -2.86 -24.87 4.65
C THR A 254 -2.31 -25.46 5.95
N SER A 255 -1.99 -26.75 5.94
CA SER A 255 -1.34 -27.37 7.08
C SER A 255 0.13 -26.96 7.20
N SER A 256 0.72 -27.13 8.38
CA SER A 256 2.15 -26.86 8.63
C SER A 256 3.12 -27.70 7.79
N LYS A 257 2.63 -28.66 7.01
CA LYS A 257 3.43 -29.47 6.08
C LYS A 257 3.74 -28.74 4.77
N VAL A 258 2.91 -27.75 4.40
CA VAL A 258 3.09 -26.95 3.19
C VAL A 258 4.17 -25.89 3.48
N THR A 259 5.29 -26.01 2.81
CA THR A 259 6.46 -25.12 3.00
C THR A 259 6.39 -23.89 2.06
N GLU A 260 5.85 -24.08 0.86
CA GLU A 260 5.72 -23.04 -0.17
C GLU A 260 4.24 -22.86 -0.51
N VAL A 261 3.60 -21.91 0.15
CA VAL A 261 2.15 -21.66 0.01
C VAL A 261 1.80 -21.17 -1.40
N SER A 262 2.68 -20.38 -2.03
CA SER A 262 2.48 -19.90 -3.40
C SER A 262 2.41 -21.04 -4.42
N SER A 263 3.33 -22.02 -4.35
CA SER A 263 3.30 -23.20 -5.23
C SER A 263 2.07 -24.06 -5.00
N PHE A 264 1.63 -24.18 -3.75
CA PHE A 264 0.40 -24.92 -3.44
C PHE A 264 -0.86 -24.16 -3.92
N ALA A 265 -0.83 -22.84 -3.92
CA ALA A 265 -1.89 -22.01 -4.49
C ALA A 265 -2.05 -22.25 -6.01
N ASP A 266 -0.95 -22.40 -6.74
CA ASP A 266 -0.98 -22.76 -8.16
C ASP A 266 -1.59 -24.16 -8.38
N GLU A 267 -1.26 -25.13 -7.51
CA GLU A 267 -1.85 -26.47 -7.58
C GLU A 267 -3.36 -26.46 -7.27
N ILE A 268 -3.80 -25.60 -6.35
CA ILE A 268 -5.23 -25.40 -6.05
C ILE A 268 -5.94 -24.80 -7.27
N GLU A 269 -5.34 -23.78 -7.88
CA GLU A 269 -5.88 -23.11 -9.06
C GLU A 269 -6.02 -24.09 -10.22
N ASP A 270 -4.99 -24.87 -10.51
CA ASP A 270 -5.00 -25.92 -11.53
C ASP A 270 -6.06 -26.99 -11.25
N PHE A 271 -6.25 -27.38 -9.98
CA PHE A 271 -7.26 -28.34 -9.60
C PHE A 271 -8.68 -27.86 -9.90
N PHE A 272 -9.02 -26.65 -9.48
CA PHE A 272 -10.36 -26.12 -9.70
C PHE A 272 -10.59 -25.74 -11.17
N ASN A 273 -9.59 -25.24 -11.89
CA ASN A 273 -9.72 -24.90 -13.30
C ASN A 273 -9.99 -26.11 -14.22
N GLN A 274 -9.78 -27.33 -13.77
CA GLN A 274 -10.21 -28.52 -14.50
C GLN A 274 -11.73 -28.61 -14.70
N TYR A 275 -12.50 -27.98 -13.81
CA TYR A 275 -13.98 -27.92 -13.92
C TYR A 275 -14.45 -26.73 -14.78
N TYR A 276 -13.56 -25.77 -15.08
CA TYR A 276 -13.85 -24.56 -15.85
C TYR A 276 -13.32 -24.60 -17.28
N VAL A 277 -12.82 -25.76 -17.75
CA VAL A 277 -12.22 -25.89 -19.10
C VAL A 277 -13.19 -25.51 -20.22
N ASP A 278 -14.47 -25.78 -20.04
CA ASP A 278 -15.53 -25.47 -21.01
C ASP A 278 -16.27 -24.16 -20.70
N ASN A 279 -15.81 -23.39 -19.70
CA ASN A 279 -16.38 -22.09 -19.32
C ASN A 279 -15.55 -20.96 -19.91
N ASP A 280 -16.12 -20.28 -20.90
CA ASP A 280 -15.42 -19.16 -21.59
C ASP A 280 -15.45 -17.85 -20.79
N ASP A 281 -16.39 -17.72 -19.83
CA ASP A 281 -16.67 -16.47 -19.13
C ASP A 281 -15.98 -16.38 -17.77
N TYR A 282 -15.74 -17.53 -17.12
CA TYR A 282 -15.22 -17.59 -15.75
C TYR A 282 -14.07 -18.59 -15.60
N GLU A 283 -13.14 -18.26 -14.72
CA GLU A 283 -12.02 -19.09 -14.31
C GLU A 283 -11.83 -19.01 -12.79
N ILE A 284 -11.14 -19.98 -12.21
CA ILE A 284 -10.71 -19.88 -10.82
C ILE A 284 -9.37 -19.19 -10.75
N SER A 285 -9.26 -18.26 -9.81
CA SER A 285 -8.02 -17.58 -9.47
C SER A 285 -7.74 -17.76 -7.99
N THR A 286 -6.51 -18.03 -7.66
CA THR A 286 -6.03 -18.08 -6.28
C THR A 286 -5.29 -16.80 -5.91
N SER A 287 -5.36 -16.44 -4.66
CA SER A 287 -4.53 -15.38 -4.11
C SER A 287 -3.99 -15.78 -2.74
N THR A 288 -2.71 -15.55 -2.57
CA THR A 288 -2.02 -15.72 -1.30
C THR A 288 -1.65 -14.35 -0.76
N MET A 289 -1.35 -14.27 0.52
CA MET A 289 -0.83 -13.08 1.12
C MET A 289 0.44 -12.58 0.42
N GLU A 290 1.31 -13.52 0.03
CA GLU A 290 2.54 -13.22 -0.69
C GLU A 290 2.24 -12.58 -2.05
N SER A 291 1.31 -13.13 -2.84
CA SER A 291 0.93 -12.58 -4.15
C SER A 291 0.27 -11.21 -4.04
N LEU A 292 -0.52 -10.96 -2.99
CA LEU A 292 -1.09 -9.65 -2.72
C LEU A 292 -0.02 -8.61 -2.38
N MET A 293 0.96 -8.98 -1.54
CA MET A 293 2.09 -8.11 -1.22
C MET A 293 2.95 -7.82 -2.45
N GLU A 294 3.21 -8.80 -3.31
CA GLU A 294 3.94 -8.61 -4.56
C GLU A 294 3.21 -7.64 -5.48
N SER A 295 1.92 -7.81 -5.68
CA SER A 295 1.08 -6.92 -6.49
C SER A 295 1.04 -5.49 -5.94
N MET A 296 0.97 -5.33 -4.61
CA MET A 296 1.05 -4.02 -3.96
C MET A 296 2.43 -3.38 -4.16
N ASN A 297 3.50 -4.13 -3.97
CA ASN A 297 4.86 -3.64 -4.17
C ASN A 297 5.09 -3.22 -5.63
N GLU A 298 4.56 -3.97 -6.60
CA GLU A 298 4.61 -3.60 -8.01
C GLU A 298 3.84 -2.30 -8.28
N THR A 299 2.63 -2.16 -7.73
CA THR A 299 1.82 -0.95 -7.86
C THR A 299 2.53 0.26 -7.25
N ILE A 300 3.06 0.13 -6.03
CA ILE A 300 3.85 1.17 -5.36
C ILE A 300 5.11 1.50 -6.18
N GLY A 301 5.77 0.48 -6.74
CA GLY A 301 6.92 0.64 -7.63
C GLY A 301 6.58 1.47 -8.86
N ASN A 302 5.49 1.18 -9.54
CA ASN A 302 5.02 1.90 -10.71
C ASN A 302 4.70 3.38 -10.40
N VAL A 303 4.02 3.64 -9.29
CA VAL A 303 3.74 5.00 -8.80
C VAL A 303 5.06 5.73 -8.48
N SER A 304 5.99 5.06 -7.80
CA SER A 304 7.31 5.63 -7.46
C SER A 304 8.13 6.00 -8.70
N ILE A 305 8.07 5.19 -9.77
CA ILE A 305 8.69 5.50 -11.05
C ILE A 305 8.08 6.77 -11.66
N ALA A 306 6.75 6.87 -11.73
CA ALA A 306 6.08 8.04 -12.29
C ALA A 306 6.47 9.33 -11.56
N ILE A 307 6.54 9.29 -10.23
CA ILE A 307 6.91 10.44 -9.41
C ILE A 307 8.41 10.75 -9.53
N SER A 308 9.26 9.72 -9.69
CA SER A 308 10.69 9.90 -9.96
C SER A 308 10.95 10.70 -11.24
N PHE A 309 10.12 10.55 -12.27
CA PHE A 309 10.20 11.39 -13.47
C PHE A 309 9.92 12.86 -13.18
N ILE A 310 8.90 13.15 -12.35
CA ILE A 310 8.58 14.53 -11.96
C ILE A 310 9.73 15.14 -11.15
N ALA A 311 10.29 14.37 -10.22
CA ALA A 311 11.44 14.77 -9.43
C ALA A 311 12.69 14.99 -10.30
N ALA A 312 12.93 14.16 -11.30
CA ALA A 312 14.04 14.33 -12.25
C ALA A 312 13.93 15.66 -13.01
N ILE A 313 12.72 16.03 -13.45
CA ILE A 313 12.48 17.33 -14.08
C ILE A 313 12.78 18.47 -13.10
N SER A 314 12.32 18.39 -11.86
CA SER A 314 12.59 19.39 -10.81
C SER A 314 14.08 19.52 -10.55
N LEU A 315 14.81 18.40 -10.51
CA LEU A 315 16.25 18.36 -10.31
C LEU A 315 17.02 18.94 -11.51
N LEU A 316 16.56 18.73 -12.74
CA LEU A 316 17.11 19.36 -13.94
C LEU A 316 16.97 20.89 -13.87
N VAL A 317 15.78 21.38 -13.49
CA VAL A 317 15.55 22.83 -13.31
C VAL A 317 16.44 23.39 -12.20
N GLY A 318 16.54 22.69 -11.06
CA GLY A 318 17.45 23.05 -9.98
C GLY A 318 18.93 23.07 -10.42
N GLY A 319 19.35 22.08 -11.20
CA GLY A 319 20.70 22.00 -11.77
C GLY A 319 21.03 23.15 -12.74
N ILE A 320 20.08 23.53 -13.60
CA ILE A 320 20.22 24.73 -14.45
C ILE A 320 20.36 25.97 -13.59
N GLY A 321 19.63 26.06 -12.48
CA GLY A 321 19.78 27.13 -11.50
C GLY A 321 21.21 27.21 -10.93
N VAL A 322 21.76 26.05 -10.52
CA VAL A 322 23.17 25.96 -10.07
C VAL A 322 24.13 26.42 -11.16
N MET A 323 23.97 25.96 -12.40
CA MET A 323 24.80 26.35 -13.52
C MET A 323 24.77 27.87 -13.74
N ASN A 324 23.58 28.49 -13.71
CA ASN A 324 23.43 29.92 -13.91
C ASN A 324 24.14 30.74 -12.81
N ILE A 325 24.01 30.32 -11.56
CA ILE A 325 24.71 31.00 -10.45
C ILE A 325 26.21 30.82 -10.52
N MET A 326 26.67 29.64 -10.86
CA MET A 326 28.11 29.41 -11.07
C MET A 326 28.67 30.32 -12.17
N LEU A 327 27.92 30.53 -13.28
CA LEU A 327 28.33 31.45 -14.34
C LEU A 327 28.41 32.88 -13.83
N VAL A 328 27.44 33.35 -13.06
CA VAL A 328 27.47 34.70 -12.45
C VAL A 328 28.63 34.83 -11.44
N SER A 329 28.82 33.84 -10.58
CA SER A 329 29.92 33.81 -9.61
C SER A 329 31.28 33.85 -10.29
N ILE A 330 31.45 33.17 -11.42
CA ILE A 330 32.71 33.24 -12.22
C ILE A 330 32.92 34.62 -12.80
N THR A 331 31.88 35.30 -13.30
CA THR A 331 32.03 36.69 -13.82
C THR A 331 32.36 37.70 -12.72
N GLU A 332 31.75 37.55 -11.53
CA GLU A 332 32.05 38.35 -10.34
C GLU A 332 33.50 38.16 -9.84
N ARG A 333 34.09 36.95 -10.05
CA ARG A 333 35.44 36.60 -9.61
C ARG A 333 36.46 36.52 -10.73
N THR A 334 36.16 37.12 -11.89
CA THR A 334 37.02 37.06 -13.09
C THR A 334 38.47 37.51 -12.78
N ARG A 335 38.65 38.61 -12.04
CA ARG A 335 39.95 39.11 -11.65
C ARG A 335 40.74 38.22 -10.70
N GLU A 336 40.05 37.56 -9.77
CA GLU A 336 40.63 36.56 -8.87
C GLU A 336 41.14 35.32 -9.63
N ILE A 337 40.36 34.84 -10.61
CA ILE A 337 40.74 33.73 -11.49
C ILE A 337 41.94 34.11 -12.34
N GLY A 338 41.93 35.34 -12.90
CA GLY A 338 43.03 35.89 -13.68
C GLY A 338 44.35 35.97 -12.88
N THR A 339 44.29 36.46 -11.63
CA THR A 339 45.44 36.53 -10.72
C THR A 339 46.01 35.14 -10.41
N ARG A 340 45.17 34.16 -10.12
CA ARG A 340 45.61 32.78 -9.87
C ARG A 340 46.30 32.16 -11.09
N LYS A 341 45.76 32.40 -12.29
CA LYS A 341 46.34 31.90 -13.53
C LYS A 341 47.70 32.62 -13.85
N ALA A 342 47.79 33.92 -13.61
CA ALA A 342 49.05 34.67 -13.77
C ALA A 342 50.14 34.18 -12.82
N LEU A 343 49.76 33.68 -11.64
CA LEU A 343 50.66 33.04 -10.66
C LEU A 343 50.97 31.55 -10.98
N GLY A 344 50.48 31.03 -12.12
CA GLY A 344 50.83 29.69 -12.60
C GLY A 344 49.83 28.59 -12.23
N ALA A 345 48.61 28.92 -11.77
CA ALA A 345 47.59 27.90 -11.51
C ALA A 345 47.15 27.20 -12.81
N GLY A 346 47.25 25.87 -12.84
CA GLY A 346 46.84 25.06 -13.98
C GLY A 346 45.31 25.03 -14.16
N ASN A 347 44.85 24.85 -15.40
CA ASN A 347 43.43 24.77 -15.74
C ASN A 347 42.69 23.66 -14.95
N GLY A 348 43.38 22.56 -14.63
CA GLY A 348 42.80 21.47 -13.84
C GLY A 348 42.49 21.85 -12.40
N SER A 349 43.35 22.69 -11.77
CA SER A 349 43.17 23.14 -10.39
C SER A 349 41.95 24.10 -10.29
N ILE A 350 41.82 25.04 -11.25
CA ILE A 350 40.67 25.96 -11.31
C ILE A 350 39.36 25.18 -11.55
N ARG A 351 39.38 24.24 -12.50
CA ARG A 351 38.24 23.40 -12.79
C ARG A 351 37.80 22.61 -11.56
N LEU A 352 38.73 21.93 -10.88
CA LEU A 352 38.47 21.16 -9.68
C LEU A 352 37.84 22.02 -8.57
N GLN A 353 38.33 23.23 -8.37
CA GLN A 353 37.80 24.14 -7.37
C GLN A 353 36.33 24.47 -7.61
N PHE A 354 35.93 24.86 -8.83
CA PHE A 354 34.54 25.21 -9.15
C PHE A 354 33.61 23.97 -9.17
N ILE A 355 34.10 22.80 -9.60
CA ILE A 355 33.34 21.55 -9.49
C ILE A 355 33.10 21.20 -8.02
N THR A 356 34.11 21.32 -7.16
CA THR A 356 33.95 21.08 -5.72
C THR A 356 32.91 22.04 -5.11
N GLU A 357 32.91 23.31 -5.53
CA GLU A 357 31.95 24.33 -5.08
C GLU A 357 30.51 23.93 -5.48
N SER A 358 30.28 23.48 -6.71
CA SER A 358 28.96 23.01 -7.17
C SER A 358 28.50 21.73 -6.49
N ILE A 359 29.42 20.79 -6.22
CA ILE A 359 29.10 19.55 -5.48
C ILE A 359 28.64 19.90 -4.05
N ILE A 360 29.34 20.81 -3.37
CA ILE A 360 28.99 21.20 -2.00
C ILE A 360 27.62 21.88 -1.98
N LEU A 361 27.33 22.78 -2.95
CA LEU A 361 25.99 23.35 -3.11
C LEU A 361 24.90 22.31 -3.26
N CYS A 362 25.10 21.35 -4.16
CA CYS A 362 24.13 20.30 -4.41
C CYS A 362 23.99 19.36 -3.21
N LEU A 363 25.07 19.02 -2.50
CA LEU A 363 25.03 18.22 -1.29
C LEU A 363 24.27 18.91 -0.16
N MET A 364 24.50 20.20 0.06
CA MET A 364 23.75 20.96 1.06
C MET A 364 22.25 21.00 0.73
N GLY A 365 21.90 21.24 -0.53
CA GLY A 365 20.53 21.16 -1.02
C GLY A 365 19.95 19.75 -0.85
N GLY A 366 20.74 18.72 -1.14
CA GLY A 366 20.36 17.32 -0.97
C GLY A 366 20.09 16.94 0.48
N ILE A 367 20.96 17.33 1.41
CA ILE A 367 20.78 17.07 2.86
C ILE A 367 19.53 17.77 3.38
N LEU A 368 19.33 19.06 3.02
CA LEU A 368 18.12 19.79 3.39
C LEU A 368 16.87 19.17 2.77
N GLY A 369 16.96 18.69 1.53
CA GLY A 369 15.90 17.97 0.83
C GLY A 369 15.55 16.67 1.54
N ILE A 370 16.52 15.86 1.96
CA ILE A 370 16.31 14.63 2.72
C ILE A 370 15.61 14.92 4.04
N ILE A 371 16.08 15.91 4.81
CA ILE A 371 15.47 16.27 6.09
C ILE A 371 14.02 16.72 5.90
N LEU A 372 13.76 17.64 4.96
CA LEU A 372 12.42 18.13 4.66
C LEU A 372 11.52 17.01 4.11
N GLY A 373 12.03 16.20 3.21
CA GLY A 373 11.31 15.07 2.63
C GLY A 373 10.92 14.03 3.68
N PHE A 374 11.83 13.68 4.59
CA PHE A 374 11.53 12.78 5.69
C PHE A 374 10.48 13.35 6.64
N ILE A 375 10.58 14.62 7.03
CA ILE A 375 9.59 15.28 7.88
C ILE A 375 8.20 15.26 7.21
N LEU A 376 8.12 15.64 5.93
CA LEU A 376 6.85 15.65 5.19
C LEU A 376 6.30 14.24 5.00
N GLY A 377 7.15 13.26 4.69
CA GLY A 377 6.78 11.86 4.57
C GLY A 377 6.29 11.27 5.89
N ALA A 378 6.98 11.57 7.00
CA ALA A 378 6.58 11.12 8.32
C ALA A 378 5.24 11.71 8.78
N VAL A 379 5.01 13.01 8.51
CA VAL A 379 3.71 13.65 8.80
C VAL A 379 2.60 13.02 7.95
N ALA A 380 2.86 12.78 6.66
CA ALA A 380 1.87 12.13 5.79
C ALA A 380 1.57 10.70 6.23
N ALA A 381 2.59 9.90 6.58
CA ALA A 381 2.42 8.54 7.11
C ALA A 381 1.62 8.56 8.43
N SER A 382 1.92 9.49 9.33
CA SER A 382 1.19 9.64 10.60
C SER A 382 -0.27 10.01 10.42
N ILE A 383 -0.61 10.87 9.44
CA ILE A 383 -2.01 11.21 9.12
C ILE A 383 -2.77 9.99 8.59
N LEU A 384 -2.06 9.07 7.90
CA LEU A 384 -2.61 7.82 7.39
C LEU A 384 -2.65 6.70 8.44
N GLY A 385 -2.16 6.95 9.68
CA GLY A 385 -2.13 5.96 10.75
C GLY A 385 -0.92 5.02 10.72
N TYR A 386 0.08 5.27 9.87
CA TYR A 386 1.25 4.40 9.72
C TYR A 386 2.47 4.90 10.49
N SER A 387 3.31 3.97 10.96
CA SER A 387 4.62 4.28 11.56
C SER A 387 5.60 4.75 10.49
N ALA A 388 6.20 5.93 10.68
CA ALA A 388 7.13 6.50 9.70
C ALA A 388 8.42 5.66 9.59
N SER A 389 8.71 5.19 8.40
CA SER A 389 9.94 4.44 8.07
C SER A 389 10.58 5.03 6.81
N ALA A 390 11.85 5.40 6.89
CA ALA A 390 12.60 5.89 5.72
C ALA A 390 13.60 4.84 5.25
N PRO A 391 13.56 4.41 3.99
CA PRO A 391 14.50 3.45 3.47
C PRO A 391 15.90 4.07 3.37
N ILE A 392 16.90 3.43 3.98
CA ILE A 392 18.31 3.88 3.93
C ILE A 392 18.81 3.92 2.48
N SER A 393 18.32 3.02 1.63
CA SER A 393 18.61 2.98 0.20
C SER A 393 18.23 4.28 -0.52
N ALA A 394 17.07 4.86 -0.20
CA ALA A 394 16.62 6.13 -0.77
C ALA A 394 17.52 7.31 -0.36
N ILE A 395 17.96 7.33 0.89
CA ILE A 395 18.90 8.36 1.39
C ILE A 395 20.22 8.27 0.64
N MET A 396 20.80 7.07 0.52
CA MET A 396 22.06 6.84 -0.19
C MET A 396 21.96 7.22 -1.68
N LEU A 397 20.88 6.82 -2.33
CA LEU A 397 20.61 7.15 -3.73
C LEU A 397 20.50 8.68 -3.92
N SER A 398 19.79 9.37 -3.03
CA SER A 398 19.60 10.82 -3.08
C SER A 398 20.90 11.60 -2.92
N VAL A 399 21.78 11.18 -2.01
CA VAL A 399 23.11 11.75 -1.83
C VAL A 399 23.98 11.55 -3.08
N GLY A 400 23.98 10.32 -3.63
CA GLY A 400 24.71 9.98 -4.86
C GLY A 400 24.23 10.83 -6.04
N PHE A 401 22.92 10.95 -6.20
CA PHE A 401 22.32 11.74 -7.28
C PHE A 401 22.61 13.23 -7.15
N SER A 402 22.61 13.79 -5.93
CA SER A 402 23.03 15.18 -5.67
C SER A 402 24.45 15.45 -6.14
N MET A 403 25.37 14.51 -5.87
CA MET A 403 26.77 14.64 -6.33
C MET A 403 26.86 14.63 -7.86
N VAL A 404 26.15 13.71 -8.52
CA VAL A 404 26.14 13.61 -10.00
C VAL A 404 25.64 14.91 -10.63
N ILE A 405 24.55 15.48 -10.10
CA ILE A 405 24.02 16.77 -10.55
C ILE A 405 25.03 17.88 -10.35
N GLY A 406 25.68 17.96 -9.18
CA GLY A 406 26.70 18.95 -8.89
C GLY A 406 27.87 18.88 -9.87
N VAL A 407 28.33 17.69 -10.22
CA VAL A 407 29.38 17.51 -11.23
C VAL A 407 28.90 17.90 -12.62
N PHE A 408 27.72 17.42 -13.03
CA PHE A 408 27.21 17.65 -14.38
C PHE A 408 26.96 19.12 -14.68
N PHE A 409 26.20 19.80 -13.84
CA PHE A 409 25.88 21.19 -14.03
C PHE A 409 27.02 22.15 -13.63
N GLY A 410 27.96 21.74 -12.78
CA GLY A 410 29.16 22.49 -12.41
C GLY A 410 30.28 22.40 -13.43
N TYR A 411 30.32 21.33 -14.26
CA TYR A 411 31.41 21.12 -15.21
C TYR A 411 31.50 22.19 -16.28
N TYR A 412 30.38 22.61 -16.89
CA TYR A 412 30.37 23.63 -17.94
C TYR A 412 30.89 24.99 -17.45
N PRO A 413 30.38 25.58 -16.35
CA PRO A 413 30.92 26.81 -15.81
C PRO A 413 32.40 26.71 -15.40
N ALA A 414 32.76 25.61 -14.72
CA ALA A 414 34.13 25.36 -14.30
C ALA A 414 35.12 25.30 -15.48
N ASN A 415 34.70 24.67 -16.57
CA ASN A 415 35.54 24.62 -17.78
C ASN A 415 35.67 25.97 -18.46
N LYS A 416 34.60 26.81 -18.44
CA LYS A 416 34.65 28.19 -18.93
C LYS A 416 35.62 29.05 -18.10
N ALA A 417 35.57 28.96 -16.77
CA ALA A 417 36.53 29.62 -15.87
C ALA A 417 37.97 29.18 -16.11
N ALA A 418 38.18 27.86 -16.26
CA ALA A 418 39.50 27.30 -16.49
C ALA A 418 40.14 27.72 -17.84
N LYS A 419 39.34 28.03 -18.86
CA LYS A 419 39.83 28.46 -20.19
C LYS A 419 39.99 29.98 -20.34
N MET A 420 39.67 30.77 -19.33
CA MET A 420 39.74 32.24 -19.37
C MET A 420 41.18 32.73 -19.57
N ASP A 421 41.39 33.71 -20.44
CA ASP A 421 42.70 34.32 -20.65
C ASP A 421 43.08 35.20 -19.45
N PRO A 422 44.25 34.99 -18.81
CA PRO A 422 44.67 35.78 -17.65
C PRO A 422 44.81 37.29 -17.95
N ILE A 423 45.18 37.69 -19.18
CA ILE A 423 45.34 39.09 -19.56
C ILE A 423 43.96 39.75 -19.67
N GLU A 424 43.01 39.07 -20.33
CA GLU A 424 41.64 39.59 -20.43
C GLU A 424 40.93 39.62 -19.07
N ALA A 425 41.16 38.60 -18.24
CA ALA A 425 40.58 38.52 -16.90
C ALA A 425 41.09 39.62 -15.94
N LEU A 426 42.34 40.05 -16.06
CA LEU A 426 42.90 41.12 -15.25
C LEU A 426 42.47 42.53 -15.73
N ARG A 427 42.03 42.63 -16.99
CA ARG A 427 41.61 43.88 -17.63
C ARG A 427 40.09 44.14 -17.47
N TYR A 428 39.36 43.14 -16.95
CA TYR A 428 37.93 43.26 -16.71
C TYR A 428 37.65 44.18 -15.50
N GLU A 429 36.91 45.28 -15.75
CA GLU A 429 36.42 46.20 -14.72
C GLU A 429 35.13 45.72 -14.06
#